data_5f92c02260c8d7e76063b5f12aedd936
#
_entry.id   5f92c02260c8d7e76063b5f12aedd936
#
_cell.length_a   1.000
_cell.length_b   1.000
_cell.length_c   1.000
_cell.angle_alpha   90.00
_cell.angle_beta   90.00
_cell.angle_gamma   90.00
#
_symmetry.space_group_name_H-M   'P 1'
#
loop_
_entity.id
_entity.type
_entity.pdbx_description
1 polymer ?
#
loop_
_entity_poly.entity_id
_entity_poly.type
_entity_poly.pdbx_seq_one_letter_code
_entity_poly.pdbx_strand_id
1 'polypeptide(L)'
;IAINVGHELIHKNTKLEQIFGGLLYSLVSYAGFKVEHVYGHHVHVSTPEDASSSRYKQTLYNFLPKAYVGNFLNAWKIQKQRLNKKGLSLLSSQNELIWYYLVSALAACLMGAFFTLMGSEFLLGVGFFLMQSFVAFTALEIINYIEHYGLHRDKLSNGKYQRVNIEHSWNSNYFLSNMFLFQLQRHSD
;
A
#
# COMPACT_ATOMS: atom_id res chain seq x y z
N ILE A 1 -4.58 -11.53 5.79
CA ILE A 1 -3.63 -11.64 6.94
C ILE A 1 -2.23 -11.15 6.51
N ALA A 2 -1.60 -11.71 5.45
CA ALA A 2 -0.24 -11.33 5.05
C ALA A 2 -0.06 -9.82 4.81
N ILE A 3 -1.03 -9.15 4.19
CA ILE A 3 -0.98 -7.72 3.90
C ILE A 3 -1.03 -6.86 5.18
N ASN A 4 -1.79 -7.30 6.21
CA ASN A 4 -1.88 -6.61 7.49
C ASN A 4 -0.60 -6.78 8.31
N VAL A 5 -0.01 -7.98 8.30
CA VAL A 5 1.32 -8.22 8.89
C VAL A 5 2.38 -7.40 8.16
N GLY A 6 2.30 -7.33 6.82
CA GLY A 6 3.16 -6.48 6.00
C GLY A 6 3.09 -5.01 6.40
N HIS A 7 1.88 -4.51 6.69
CA HIS A 7 1.66 -3.14 7.18
C HIS A 7 2.43 -2.88 8.48
N GLU A 8 2.25 -3.72 9.48
CA GLU A 8 2.99 -3.58 10.75
C GLU A 8 4.51 -3.61 10.55
N LEU A 9 5.00 -4.49 9.68
CA LEU A 9 6.44 -4.64 9.45
C LEU A 9 7.07 -3.43 8.75
N ILE A 10 6.36 -2.77 7.83
CA ILE A 10 6.90 -1.57 7.17
C ILE A 10 7.03 -0.37 8.10
N HIS A 11 6.32 -0.36 9.23
CA HIS A 11 6.40 0.66 10.27
C HIS A 11 7.48 0.40 11.32
N LYS A 12 8.08 -0.79 11.34
CA LYS A 12 9.15 -1.11 12.30
C LYS A 12 10.45 -0.34 11.99
N ASN A 13 11.28 -0.18 13.01
CA ASN A 13 12.52 0.60 12.90
C ASN A 13 13.67 -0.17 12.24
N THR A 14 13.60 -1.50 12.16
CA THR A 14 14.68 -2.31 11.60
C THR A 14 14.52 -2.48 10.09
N LYS A 15 15.61 -2.38 9.35
CA LYS A 15 15.62 -2.59 7.90
C LYS A 15 15.13 -3.98 7.51
N LEU A 16 15.44 -4.98 8.35
CA LEU A 16 15.06 -6.37 8.07
C LEU A 16 13.53 -6.53 8.09
N GLU A 17 12.86 -6.00 9.11
CA GLU A 17 11.39 -6.03 9.21
C GLU A 17 10.74 -5.29 8.05
N GLN A 18 11.26 -4.11 7.69
CA GLN A 18 10.78 -3.34 6.53
C GLN A 18 10.96 -4.09 5.20
N ILE A 19 12.05 -4.88 5.04
CA ILE A 19 12.25 -5.73 3.86
C ILE A 19 11.19 -6.84 3.83
N PHE A 20 10.97 -7.52 4.94
CA PHE A 20 9.93 -8.56 5.03
C PHE A 20 8.53 -7.99 4.76
N GLY A 21 8.22 -6.81 5.29
CA GLY A 21 6.98 -6.12 4.95
C GLY A 21 6.83 -5.87 3.44
N GLY A 22 7.87 -5.37 2.79
CA GLY A 22 7.90 -5.20 1.34
C GLY A 22 7.73 -6.51 0.56
N LEU A 23 8.35 -7.60 1.02
CA LEU A 23 8.17 -8.94 0.42
C LEU A 23 6.73 -9.44 0.54
N LEU A 24 6.07 -9.24 1.68
CA LEU A 24 4.65 -9.60 1.85
C LEU A 24 3.76 -8.82 0.88
N TYR A 25 4.02 -7.53 0.66
CA TYR A 25 3.31 -6.74 -0.36
C TYR A 25 3.61 -7.19 -1.78
N SER A 26 4.81 -7.72 -2.03
CA SER A 26 5.17 -8.29 -3.33
C SER A 26 4.37 -9.55 -3.66
N LEU A 27 4.04 -10.37 -2.65
CA LEU A 27 3.21 -11.59 -2.81
C LEU A 27 1.75 -11.30 -3.15
N VAL A 28 1.32 -10.04 -3.08
CA VAL A 28 0.01 -9.57 -3.52
C VAL A 28 0.10 -8.48 -4.59
N SER A 29 1.21 -8.43 -5.33
CA SER A 29 1.47 -7.47 -6.42
C SER A 29 1.26 -5.99 -6.03
N TYR A 30 1.36 -5.65 -4.75
CA TYR A 30 1.14 -4.30 -4.24
C TYR A 30 2.40 -3.69 -3.62
N ALA A 31 3.56 -4.03 -4.18
CA ALA A 31 4.89 -3.69 -3.69
C ALA A 31 5.13 -2.17 -3.51
N GLY A 32 4.52 -1.34 -4.38
CA GLY A 32 4.59 0.12 -4.30
C GLY A 32 4.02 0.69 -3.01
N PHE A 33 3.09 -0.02 -2.37
CA PHE A 33 2.43 0.41 -1.15
C PHE A 33 3.42 0.71 -0.02
N LYS A 34 4.47 -0.09 0.15
CA LYS A 34 5.51 0.17 1.16
C LYS A 34 6.09 1.58 1.07
N VAL A 35 6.41 2.04 -0.14
CA VAL A 35 7.02 3.36 -0.36
C VAL A 35 5.97 4.46 -0.28
N GLU A 36 4.84 4.25 -0.92
CA GLU A 36 3.76 5.23 -0.96
C GLU A 36 3.16 5.44 0.43
N HIS A 37 2.86 4.38 1.14
CA HIS A 37 2.24 4.43 2.46
C HIS A 37 3.10 5.18 3.48
N VAL A 38 4.38 4.81 3.60
CA VAL A 38 5.27 5.41 4.60
C VAL A 38 5.69 6.83 4.25
N TYR A 39 5.95 7.12 2.97
CA TYR A 39 6.52 8.41 2.54
C TYR A 39 5.54 9.31 1.77
N GLY A 40 4.36 8.80 1.42
CA GLY A 40 3.30 9.53 0.75
C GLY A 40 2.08 9.68 1.65
N HIS A 41 1.34 8.60 1.88
CA HIS A 41 0.10 8.59 2.64
C HIS A 41 0.26 9.20 4.05
N HIS A 42 1.18 8.73 4.88
CA HIS A 42 1.39 9.29 6.23
C HIS A 42 1.75 10.78 6.24
N VAL A 43 2.34 11.28 5.15
CA VAL A 43 2.67 12.70 5.02
C VAL A 43 1.44 13.50 4.58
N HIS A 44 0.63 12.94 3.67
CA HIS A 44 -0.45 13.63 2.98
C HIS A 44 -1.85 13.19 3.38
N VAL A 45 -1.99 12.26 4.34
CA VAL A 45 -3.28 11.73 4.79
C VAL A 45 -4.29 12.87 5.06
N SER A 46 -5.53 12.68 4.64
CA SER A 46 -6.62 13.67 4.74
C SER A 46 -6.33 15.01 4.02
N THR A 47 -5.49 14.99 2.98
CA THR A 47 -5.31 16.12 2.05
C THR A 47 -5.70 15.73 0.61
N PRO A 48 -5.91 16.71 -0.30
CA PRO A 48 -6.16 16.40 -1.71
C PRO A 48 -5.03 15.68 -2.44
N GLU A 49 -3.82 15.71 -1.91
CA GLU A 49 -2.60 15.11 -2.48
C GLU A 49 -2.52 13.60 -2.20
N ASP A 50 -3.27 13.12 -1.21
CA ASP A 50 -3.32 11.70 -0.87
C ASP A 50 -4.34 10.95 -1.73
N ALA A 51 -3.89 9.90 -2.40
CA ALA A 51 -4.74 9.04 -3.21
C ALA A 51 -5.60 8.09 -2.35
N SER A 52 -5.12 7.73 -1.15
CA SER A 52 -5.78 6.80 -0.22
C SER A 52 -6.71 7.47 0.79
N SER A 53 -6.84 8.80 0.77
CA SER A 53 -7.86 9.51 1.55
C SER A 53 -9.13 9.73 0.75
N SER A 54 -10.24 9.15 1.22
CA SER A 54 -11.55 9.26 0.60
C SER A 54 -12.25 10.56 1.02
N ARG A 55 -12.92 11.21 0.06
CA ARG A 55 -13.62 12.48 0.28
C ARG A 55 -15.06 12.24 0.73
N TYR A 56 -15.62 13.19 1.45
CA TYR A 56 -17.04 13.20 1.76
C TYR A 56 -17.89 13.08 0.47
N LYS A 57 -18.89 12.21 0.48
CA LYS A 57 -19.73 11.83 -0.67
C LYS A 57 -19.01 11.13 -1.84
N GLN A 58 -17.74 10.83 -1.74
CA GLN A 58 -17.07 9.99 -2.74
C GLN A 58 -17.53 8.54 -2.58
N THR A 59 -17.99 7.93 -3.66
CA THR A 59 -18.35 6.50 -3.64
C THR A 59 -17.10 5.63 -3.68
N LEU A 60 -17.19 4.43 -3.13
CA LEU A 60 -16.11 3.44 -3.20
C LEU A 60 -15.66 3.15 -4.64
N TYR A 61 -16.62 3.07 -5.58
CA TYR A 61 -16.34 2.84 -7.00
C TYR A 61 -15.51 3.95 -7.66
N ASN A 62 -15.67 5.19 -7.21
CA ASN A 62 -14.85 6.32 -7.68
C ASN A 62 -13.53 6.45 -6.92
N PHE A 63 -13.46 5.92 -5.71
CA PHE A 63 -12.26 5.92 -4.89
C PHE A 63 -11.24 4.89 -5.37
N LEU A 64 -11.64 3.63 -5.52
CA LEU A 64 -10.73 2.51 -5.80
C LEU A 64 -9.83 2.73 -7.03
N PRO A 65 -10.34 3.11 -8.22
CA PRO A 65 -9.47 3.36 -9.38
C PRO A 65 -8.47 4.50 -9.12
N LYS A 66 -8.91 5.56 -8.42
CA LYS A 66 -8.03 6.67 -8.04
C LYS A 66 -6.92 6.21 -7.10
N ALA A 67 -7.26 5.40 -6.09
CA ALA A 67 -6.30 4.87 -5.12
C ALA A 67 -5.27 3.96 -5.83
N TYR A 68 -5.72 3.01 -6.65
CA TYR A 68 -4.82 2.09 -7.36
C TYR A 68 -3.80 2.82 -8.25
N VAL A 69 -4.29 3.71 -9.10
CA VAL A 69 -3.43 4.45 -10.04
C VAL A 69 -2.58 5.47 -9.27
N GLY A 70 -3.19 6.20 -8.33
CA GLY A 70 -2.51 7.23 -7.55
C GLY A 70 -1.38 6.66 -6.71
N ASN A 71 -1.62 5.59 -5.97
CA ASN A 71 -0.61 4.95 -5.12
C ASN A 71 0.55 4.37 -5.96
N PHE A 72 0.24 3.74 -7.09
CA PHE A 72 1.27 3.27 -8.02
C PHE A 72 2.17 4.42 -8.51
N LEU A 73 1.57 5.48 -9.04
CA LEU A 73 2.32 6.62 -9.59
C LEU A 73 3.08 7.37 -8.50
N ASN A 74 2.48 7.56 -7.31
CA ASN A 74 3.11 8.21 -6.17
C ASN A 74 4.31 7.41 -5.66
N ALA A 75 4.20 6.08 -5.56
CA ALA A 75 5.32 5.22 -5.16
C ALA A 75 6.56 5.46 -6.05
N TRP A 76 6.38 5.46 -7.38
CA TRP A 76 7.46 5.71 -8.32
C TRP A 76 7.99 7.14 -8.26
N LYS A 77 7.12 8.13 -8.11
CA LYS A 77 7.49 9.54 -7.94
C LYS A 77 8.32 9.75 -6.68
N ILE A 78 7.87 9.22 -5.55
CA ILE A 78 8.58 9.31 -4.25
C ILE A 78 9.93 8.61 -4.35
N GLN A 79 9.97 7.41 -4.89
CA GLN A 79 11.22 6.66 -5.04
C GLN A 79 12.22 7.38 -5.96
N LYS A 80 11.75 7.97 -7.07
CA LYS A 80 12.59 8.80 -7.94
C LYS A 80 13.19 9.98 -7.18
N GLN A 81 12.40 10.69 -6.36
CA GLN A 81 12.88 11.81 -5.56
C GLN A 81 13.92 11.37 -4.53
N ARG A 82 13.70 10.21 -3.87
CA ARG A 82 14.64 9.63 -2.89
C ARG A 82 15.97 9.24 -3.53
N LEU A 83 15.94 8.64 -4.71
CA LEU A 83 17.14 8.26 -5.47
C LEU A 83 17.90 9.50 -5.99
N ASN A 84 17.19 10.48 -6.54
CA ASN A 84 17.78 11.72 -7.03
C ASN A 84 18.53 12.48 -5.93
N LYS A 85 18.01 12.50 -4.69
CA LYS A 85 18.73 13.09 -3.53
C LYS A 85 20.06 12.39 -3.22
N LYS A 86 20.25 11.15 -3.68
CA LYS A 86 21.49 10.37 -3.56
C LYS A 86 22.36 10.42 -4.82
N GLY A 87 21.96 11.18 -5.85
CA GLY A 87 22.64 11.19 -7.15
C GLY A 87 22.46 9.92 -7.97
N LEU A 88 21.41 9.12 -7.68
CA LEU A 88 21.17 7.83 -8.31
C LEU A 88 20.03 7.91 -9.34
N SER A 89 20.14 7.14 -10.41
CA SER A 89 19.08 6.98 -11.40
C SER A 89 17.97 6.06 -10.90
N LEU A 90 16.80 6.14 -11.55
CA LEU A 90 15.66 5.27 -11.25
C LEU A 90 15.95 3.78 -11.54
N LEU A 91 16.89 3.48 -12.45
CA LEU A 91 17.32 2.12 -12.79
C LEU A 91 18.44 1.59 -11.88
N SER A 92 18.84 2.34 -10.86
CA SER A 92 19.85 1.90 -9.90
C SER A 92 19.42 0.62 -9.19
N SER A 93 20.37 -0.26 -8.90
CA SER A 93 20.17 -1.43 -8.03
C SER A 93 19.72 -1.09 -6.60
N GLN A 94 19.86 0.18 -6.19
CA GLN A 94 19.33 0.68 -4.92
C GLN A 94 17.84 1.04 -4.98
N ASN A 95 17.19 0.89 -6.14
CA ASN A 95 15.75 1.06 -6.25
C ASN A 95 15.01 -0.17 -5.73
N GLU A 96 14.52 -0.07 -4.49
CA GLU A 96 13.80 -1.17 -3.85
C GLU A 96 12.53 -1.60 -4.59
N LEU A 97 11.85 -0.68 -5.31
CA LEU A 97 10.65 -1.02 -6.06
C LEU A 97 10.92 -2.03 -7.18
N ILE A 98 12.06 -1.91 -7.88
CA ILE A 98 12.43 -2.86 -8.94
C ILE A 98 12.49 -4.28 -8.37
N TRP A 99 13.18 -4.45 -7.25
CA TRP A 99 13.32 -5.76 -6.62
C TRP A 99 12.00 -6.34 -6.15
N TYR A 100 11.15 -5.54 -5.53
CA TYR A 100 9.84 -5.99 -5.08
C TYR A 100 8.91 -6.35 -6.24
N TYR A 101 8.93 -5.60 -7.35
CA TYR A 101 8.16 -5.97 -8.54
C TYR A 101 8.72 -7.23 -9.22
N LEU A 102 10.03 -7.44 -9.21
CA LEU A 102 10.64 -8.69 -9.68
C LEU A 102 10.21 -9.89 -8.81
N VAL A 103 10.14 -9.71 -7.49
CA VAL A 103 9.60 -10.76 -6.60
C VAL A 103 8.14 -11.05 -6.90
N SER A 104 7.30 -10.02 -7.18
CA SER A 104 5.91 -10.23 -7.61
C SER A 104 5.83 -11.03 -8.91
N ALA A 105 6.64 -10.68 -9.90
CA ALA A 105 6.69 -11.42 -11.17
C ALA A 105 7.15 -12.87 -10.98
N LEU A 106 8.18 -13.08 -10.16
CA LEU A 106 8.65 -14.42 -9.81
C LEU A 106 7.56 -15.25 -9.12
N ALA A 107 6.84 -14.64 -8.15
CA ALA A 107 5.73 -15.32 -7.45
C ALA A 107 4.61 -15.72 -8.41
N ALA A 108 4.26 -14.86 -9.38
CA ALA A 108 3.29 -15.18 -10.43
C ALA A 108 3.77 -16.37 -11.30
N CYS A 109 5.03 -16.36 -11.71
CA CYS A 109 5.62 -17.47 -12.48
C CYS A 109 5.66 -18.77 -11.68
N LEU A 110 6.01 -18.72 -10.39
CA LEU A 110 6.03 -19.90 -9.51
C LEU A 110 4.60 -20.46 -9.33
N MET A 111 3.59 -19.61 -9.21
CA MET A 111 2.20 -20.06 -9.16
C MET A 111 1.77 -20.71 -10.49
N GLY A 112 2.17 -20.15 -11.64
CA GLY A 112 1.97 -20.76 -12.95
C GLY A 112 2.63 -22.15 -13.05
N ALA A 113 3.90 -22.24 -12.65
CA ALA A 113 4.63 -23.52 -12.63
C ALA A 113 3.99 -24.55 -11.70
N PHE A 114 3.54 -24.13 -10.52
CA PHE A 114 2.82 -25.01 -9.58
C PHE A 114 1.53 -25.58 -10.20
N PHE A 115 0.73 -24.76 -10.89
CA PHE A 115 -0.47 -25.23 -11.57
C PHE A 115 -0.14 -26.22 -12.68
N THR A 116 0.94 -25.98 -13.44
CA THR A 116 1.42 -26.93 -14.47
C THR A 116 1.81 -28.28 -13.86
N LEU A 117 2.51 -28.28 -12.72
CA LEU A 117 2.85 -29.50 -11.99
C LEU A 117 1.63 -30.27 -11.47
N MET A 118 0.53 -29.55 -11.17
CA MET A 118 -0.75 -30.14 -10.78
C MET A 118 -1.62 -30.58 -11.98
N GLY A 119 -1.09 -30.57 -13.20
CA GLY A 119 -1.81 -30.98 -14.42
C GLY A 119 -2.75 -29.93 -15.00
N SER A 120 -2.56 -28.65 -14.65
CA SER A 120 -3.35 -27.52 -15.14
C SER A 120 -2.51 -26.59 -16.02
N GLU A 121 -3.10 -25.54 -16.56
CA GLU A 121 -2.41 -24.58 -17.43
C GLU A 121 -1.61 -23.54 -16.65
N PHE A 122 -0.41 -23.21 -17.14
CA PHE A 122 0.47 -22.19 -16.54
C PHE A 122 -0.25 -20.83 -16.37
N LEU A 123 -0.96 -20.38 -17.40
CA LEU A 123 -1.66 -19.10 -17.38
C LEU A 123 -2.80 -19.05 -16.36
N LEU A 124 -3.41 -20.20 -16.07
CA LEU A 124 -4.45 -20.28 -15.03
C LEU A 124 -3.84 -20.02 -13.65
N GLY A 125 -2.64 -20.56 -13.37
CA GLY A 125 -1.91 -20.27 -12.14
C GLY A 125 -1.48 -18.81 -12.01
N VAL A 126 -1.00 -18.20 -13.10
CA VAL A 126 -0.71 -16.75 -13.13
C VAL A 126 -1.99 -15.94 -12.90
N GLY A 127 -3.08 -16.30 -13.57
CA GLY A 127 -4.38 -15.64 -13.39
C GLY A 127 -4.90 -15.74 -11.96
N PHE A 128 -4.74 -16.90 -11.33
CA PHE A 128 -5.07 -17.08 -9.90
C PHE A 128 -4.25 -16.15 -9.01
N PHE A 129 -2.93 -16.05 -9.24
CA PHE A 129 -2.06 -15.12 -8.49
C PHE A 129 -2.50 -13.66 -8.65
N LEU A 130 -2.82 -13.23 -9.86
CA LEU A 130 -3.27 -11.87 -10.12
C LEU A 130 -4.65 -11.60 -9.48
N MET A 131 -5.56 -12.55 -9.54
CA MET A 131 -6.90 -12.41 -8.94
C MET A 131 -6.83 -12.32 -7.41
N GLN A 132 -6.07 -13.20 -6.75
CA GLN A 132 -5.89 -13.13 -5.30
C GLN A 132 -5.20 -11.83 -4.88
N SER A 133 -4.25 -11.35 -5.70
CA SER A 133 -3.59 -10.07 -5.47
C SER A 133 -4.59 -8.91 -5.56
N PHE A 134 -5.42 -8.90 -6.60
CA PHE A 134 -6.47 -7.90 -6.78
C PHE A 134 -7.44 -7.86 -5.60
N VAL A 135 -7.90 -9.01 -5.13
CA VAL A 135 -8.77 -9.10 -3.95
C VAL A 135 -8.07 -8.57 -2.70
N ALA A 136 -6.81 -8.96 -2.49
CA ALA A 136 -6.05 -8.59 -1.30
C ALA A 136 -5.80 -7.08 -1.20
N PHE A 137 -5.29 -6.44 -2.27
CA PHE A 137 -5.06 -4.99 -2.20
C PHE A 137 -6.35 -4.17 -2.29
N THR A 138 -7.41 -4.70 -2.93
CA THR A 138 -8.74 -4.07 -2.89
C THR A 138 -9.29 -4.03 -1.47
N ALA A 139 -9.15 -5.13 -0.72
CA ALA A 139 -9.56 -5.17 0.69
C ALA A 139 -8.81 -4.13 1.53
N LEU A 140 -7.50 -3.94 1.29
CA LEU A 140 -6.71 -2.90 1.96
C LEU A 140 -7.21 -1.49 1.62
N GLU A 141 -7.47 -1.21 0.34
CA GLU A 141 -7.98 0.11 -0.08
C GLU A 141 -9.40 0.38 0.41
N ILE A 142 -10.24 -0.65 0.62
CA ILE A 142 -11.53 -0.49 1.29
C ILE A 142 -11.34 -0.04 2.75
N ILE A 143 -10.34 -0.56 3.43
CA ILE A 143 -10.00 -0.13 4.79
C ILE A 143 -9.56 1.34 4.77
N ASN A 144 -8.62 1.73 3.90
CA ASN A 144 -8.20 3.12 3.73
C ASN A 144 -9.39 4.05 3.41
N TYR A 145 -10.33 3.59 2.56
CA TYR A 145 -11.55 4.33 2.26
C TYR A 145 -12.37 4.63 3.52
N ILE A 146 -12.57 3.62 4.37
CA ILE A 146 -13.37 3.75 5.60
C ILE A 146 -12.64 4.62 6.62
N GLU A 147 -11.34 4.36 6.83
CA GLU A 147 -10.52 5.04 7.84
C GLU A 147 -10.40 6.54 7.60
N HIS A 148 -10.43 6.99 6.35
CA HIS A 148 -10.25 8.42 6.03
C HIS A 148 -11.48 9.08 5.44
N TYR A 149 -12.67 8.41 5.48
CA TYR A 149 -13.87 8.91 4.82
C TYR A 149 -14.32 10.27 5.35
N GLY A 150 -14.26 11.28 4.46
CA GLY A 150 -14.74 12.63 4.71
C GLY A 150 -13.87 13.46 5.65
N LEU A 151 -12.75 12.91 6.14
CA LEU A 151 -11.80 13.64 6.96
C LEU A 151 -10.90 14.53 6.11
N HIS A 152 -10.51 15.68 6.66
CA HIS A 152 -9.64 16.63 5.96
C HIS A 152 -8.75 17.38 6.95
N ARG A 153 -7.59 17.79 6.47
CA ARG A 153 -6.65 18.66 7.19
C ARG A 153 -6.75 20.09 6.66
N ASP A 154 -6.83 21.03 7.57
CA ASP A 154 -6.89 22.44 7.23
C ASP A 154 -5.54 22.97 6.77
N LYS A 155 -5.58 23.87 5.80
CA LYS A 155 -4.39 24.56 5.32
C LYS A 155 -4.13 25.80 6.18
N LEU A 156 -2.95 25.86 6.79
CA LEU A 156 -2.53 26.95 7.65
C LEU A 156 -2.17 28.20 6.82
N SER A 157 -2.08 29.36 7.47
CA SER A 157 -1.70 30.64 6.85
C SER A 157 -0.34 30.63 6.15
N ASN A 158 0.58 29.73 6.58
CA ASN A 158 1.90 29.53 5.96
C ASN A 158 1.86 28.60 4.73
N GLY A 159 0.68 28.21 4.27
CA GLY A 159 0.48 27.32 3.12
C GLY A 159 0.71 25.84 3.38
N LYS A 160 1.10 25.42 4.59
CA LYS A 160 1.24 24.02 4.99
C LYS A 160 -0.05 23.49 5.58
N TYR A 161 -0.28 22.19 5.49
CA TYR A 161 -1.36 21.52 6.20
C TYR A 161 -1.04 21.39 7.69
N GLN A 162 -2.05 21.41 8.53
CA GLN A 162 -1.91 21.08 9.96
C GLN A 162 -1.27 19.70 10.13
N ARG A 163 -0.64 19.44 11.28
CA ARG A 163 -0.03 18.13 11.55
C ARG A 163 -1.09 17.04 11.62
N VAL A 164 -0.73 15.83 11.19
CA VAL A 164 -1.57 14.64 11.37
C VAL A 164 -1.79 14.43 12.87
N ASN A 165 -3.03 14.09 13.23
CA ASN A 165 -3.43 13.72 14.58
C ASN A 165 -4.54 12.65 14.52
N ILE A 166 -5.00 12.18 15.67
CA ILE A 166 -6.02 11.14 15.79
C ILE A 166 -7.36 11.45 15.11
N GLU A 167 -7.66 12.73 14.85
CA GLU A 167 -8.89 13.17 14.20
C GLU A 167 -8.89 12.96 12.68
N HIS A 168 -7.77 12.55 12.11
CA HIS A 168 -7.60 12.34 10.67
C HIS A 168 -7.73 10.86 10.26
N SER A 169 -8.16 9.99 11.20
CA SER A 169 -8.51 8.59 10.93
C SER A 169 -9.67 8.13 11.82
N TRP A 170 -10.62 7.39 11.23
CA TRP A 170 -11.66 6.70 11.96
C TRP A 170 -11.08 5.43 12.58
N ASN A 171 -10.81 5.45 13.88
CA ASN A 171 -10.26 4.30 14.59
C ASN A 171 -11.37 3.38 15.14
N SER A 172 -11.09 2.10 15.20
CA SER A 172 -11.98 1.09 15.77
C SER A 172 -11.28 0.27 16.86
N ASN A 173 -11.94 0.11 18.01
CA ASN A 173 -11.42 -0.67 19.15
C ASN A 173 -12.16 -2.00 19.37
N TYR A 174 -12.98 -2.44 18.41
CA TYR A 174 -13.71 -3.69 18.52
C TYR A 174 -12.79 -4.90 18.43
N PHE A 175 -13.04 -5.91 19.28
CA PHE A 175 -12.23 -7.12 19.36
C PHE A 175 -12.14 -7.86 17.99
N LEU A 176 -13.26 -7.99 17.28
CA LEU A 176 -13.30 -8.64 15.98
C LEU A 176 -12.47 -7.89 14.93
N SER A 177 -12.55 -6.56 14.91
CA SER A 177 -11.71 -5.75 14.03
C SER A 177 -10.22 -5.95 14.32
N ASN A 178 -9.84 -5.97 15.61
CA ASN A 178 -8.46 -6.25 16.04
C ASN A 178 -7.96 -7.61 15.55
N MET A 179 -8.80 -8.65 15.66
CA MET A 179 -8.42 -10.00 15.28
C MET A 179 -8.21 -10.16 13.76
N PHE A 180 -9.05 -9.52 12.94
CA PHE A 180 -8.96 -9.62 11.47
C PHE A 180 -7.99 -8.62 10.86
N LEU A 181 -7.86 -7.41 11.42
CA LEU A 181 -7.09 -6.32 10.84
C LEU A 181 -5.69 -6.17 11.44
N PHE A 182 -5.34 -6.91 12.51
CA PHE A 182 -4.00 -6.84 13.11
C PHE A 182 -3.57 -5.41 13.47
N GLN A 183 -4.42 -4.68 14.18
CA GLN A 183 -4.24 -3.27 14.57
C GLN A 183 -4.28 -2.24 13.42
N LEU A 184 -4.45 -2.65 12.17
CA LEU A 184 -4.58 -1.75 11.03
C LEU A 184 -5.67 -0.68 11.26
N GLN A 185 -6.76 -1.02 11.97
CA GLN A 185 -7.85 -0.09 12.32
C GLN A 185 -7.49 0.95 13.41
N ARG A 186 -6.24 1.00 13.86
CA ARG A 186 -5.68 2.02 14.79
C ARG A 186 -4.58 2.81 14.13
N HIS A 187 -4.79 3.19 12.92
CA HIS A 187 -3.77 3.77 12.05
C HIS A 187 -3.22 5.13 12.52
N SER A 188 -3.93 5.79 13.41
CA SER A 188 -3.54 7.11 13.95
C SER A 188 -2.74 7.06 15.25
N ASP A 189 -2.52 5.88 15.84
CA ASP A 189 -1.79 5.72 17.10
C ASP A 189 -0.26 5.66 16.92
#